data_d57eb0cb07262083d38874660c595870
#
_entry.id   d57eb0cb07262083d38874660c595870
#
_cell.length_a   1.000
_cell.length_b   1.000
_cell.length_c   1.000
_cell.angle_alpha   90.00
_cell.angle_beta   90.00
_cell.angle_gamma   90.00
#
_symmetry.space_group_name_H-M   'P 1'
#
loop_
_entity.id
_entity.type
_entity.pdbx_description
1 polymer ?
#
loop_
_entity_poly.entity_id
_entity_poly.type
_entity_poly.pdbx_seq_one_letter_code
_entity_poly.pdbx_strand_id
1 'polypeptide(L)'
;YDWPVRAETEIMGRPRVELTVTSSVPVAIVSAKLCDVAPDGTSALVTRAILNLTHRSSHERPEPLPAGEPVRVSFELDATAYVFEPGHRVRLDLAPSDFPSSWPPPLPGVLTVDRRASALVLPTLDGPPVAPPPAFARGAPVGRSPGRVRWEIHEDVLARERAVEIDHGGVRARVGTTETSDRYHGEIRVRRDEPGHCTATAGAELELGWREGRARAESRTVLRSDPERWHLAIELDVFDGDERIADRRWERTLPRDLQ
;
A
#
# COMPACT_ATOMS: atom_id res chain seq x y z
N TYR A 1 -19.83 3.00 5.36
CA TYR A 1 -20.95 3.87 5.01
C TYR A 1 -21.44 3.50 3.62
N ASP A 2 -22.74 3.21 3.47
CA ASP A 2 -23.31 2.69 2.23
C ASP A 2 -24.39 3.63 1.69
N TRP A 3 -24.41 3.83 0.37
CA TRP A 3 -25.44 4.58 -0.35
C TRP A 3 -26.00 3.74 -1.51
N PRO A 4 -27.33 3.59 -1.65
CA PRO A 4 -27.92 2.81 -2.71
C PRO A 4 -27.75 3.48 -4.08
N VAL A 5 -27.39 2.70 -5.08
CA VAL A 5 -27.34 3.10 -6.49
C VAL A 5 -28.70 2.86 -7.11
N ARG A 6 -29.39 3.94 -7.48
CA ARG A 6 -30.76 3.87 -8.06
C ARG A 6 -30.78 3.86 -9.59
N ALA A 7 -29.77 4.45 -10.19
CA ALA A 7 -29.54 4.48 -11.62
C ALA A 7 -28.06 4.22 -11.87
N GLU A 8 -27.70 3.70 -13.04
CA GLU A 8 -26.34 3.53 -13.46
C GLU A 8 -25.55 4.83 -13.23
N THR A 9 -24.42 4.70 -12.56
CA THR A 9 -23.60 5.84 -12.17
C THR A 9 -22.16 5.57 -12.59
N GLU A 10 -21.74 6.27 -13.64
CA GLU A 10 -20.36 6.21 -14.15
C GLU A 10 -19.50 7.27 -13.46
N ILE A 11 -18.32 6.87 -13.01
CA ILE A 11 -17.30 7.78 -12.47
C ILE A 11 -16.00 7.66 -13.26
N MET A 12 -15.32 8.80 -13.46
CA MET A 12 -13.98 8.84 -14.05
C MET A 12 -13.17 9.97 -13.43
N GLY A 13 -12.06 9.63 -12.80
CA GLY A 13 -11.19 10.59 -12.14
C GLY A 13 -10.80 10.17 -10.73
N ARG A 14 -10.59 11.15 -9.85
CA ARG A 14 -10.20 10.94 -8.45
C ARG A 14 -11.37 11.24 -7.52
N PRO A 15 -12.02 10.23 -6.92
CA PRO A 15 -12.97 10.46 -5.85
C PRO A 15 -12.29 11.19 -4.69
N ARG A 16 -13.01 12.12 -4.03
CA ARG A 16 -12.48 12.88 -2.90
C ARG A 16 -13.25 12.56 -1.64
N VAL A 17 -12.50 12.35 -0.56
CA VAL A 17 -13.03 12.08 0.78
C VAL A 17 -12.81 13.31 1.64
N GLU A 18 -13.88 13.84 2.22
CA GLU A 18 -13.88 14.98 3.14
C GLU A 18 -14.35 14.49 4.50
N LEU A 19 -13.50 14.55 5.51
CA LEU A 19 -13.81 14.03 6.83
C LEU A 19 -13.62 15.09 7.90
N THR A 20 -14.49 15.05 8.91
CA THR A 20 -14.22 15.64 10.21
C THR A 20 -13.91 14.48 11.17
N VAL A 21 -12.65 14.43 11.64
CA VAL A 21 -12.14 13.33 12.45
C VAL A 21 -11.58 13.82 13.76
N THR A 22 -11.72 12.99 14.80
CA THR A 22 -11.11 13.21 16.12
C THR A 22 -10.23 12.02 16.43
N SER A 23 -8.97 12.26 16.76
CA SER A 23 -8.01 11.21 17.15
C SER A 23 -7.71 11.28 18.63
N SER A 24 -7.58 10.12 19.28
CA SER A 24 -7.13 10.03 20.67
C SER A 24 -5.61 10.14 20.83
N VAL A 25 -4.86 10.13 19.70
CA VAL A 25 -3.39 10.15 19.67
C VAL A 25 -2.88 11.18 18.68
N PRO A 26 -1.66 11.72 18.87
CA PRO A 26 -1.14 12.79 18.01
C PRO A 26 -0.74 12.33 16.60
N VAL A 27 -0.54 11.03 16.40
CA VAL A 27 -0.19 10.44 15.10
C VAL A 27 -1.20 9.35 14.77
N ALA A 28 -1.91 9.52 13.68
CA ALA A 28 -2.89 8.54 13.20
C ALA A 28 -2.94 8.56 11.67
N ILE A 29 -3.34 7.43 11.10
CA ILE A 29 -3.62 7.30 9.67
C ILE A 29 -5.11 7.06 9.45
N VAL A 30 -5.59 7.38 8.26
CA VAL A 30 -6.87 6.95 7.75
C VAL A 30 -6.68 6.24 6.40
N SER A 31 -7.12 4.99 6.32
CA SER A 31 -7.30 4.27 5.07
C SER A 31 -8.75 4.44 4.63
N ALA A 32 -8.96 4.90 3.41
CA ALA A 32 -10.27 5.04 2.80
C ALA A 32 -10.36 4.14 1.56
N LYS A 33 -11.37 3.27 1.51
CA LYS A 33 -11.61 2.36 0.39
C LYS A 33 -13.02 2.61 -0.17
N LEU A 34 -13.07 2.96 -1.44
CA LEU A 34 -14.32 3.01 -2.19
C LEU A 34 -14.60 1.62 -2.74
N CYS A 35 -15.75 1.07 -2.39
CA CYS A 35 -16.16 -0.26 -2.78
C CYS A 35 -17.53 -0.23 -3.46
N ASP A 36 -17.73 -1.17 -4.37
CA ASP A 36 -19.04 -1.52 -4.94
C ASP A 36 -19.57 -2.75 -4.20
N VAL A 37 -20.78 -2.66 -3.67
CA VAL A 37 -21.44 -3.76 -2.99
C VAL A 37 -22.63 -4.24 -3.80
N ALA A 38 -22.49 -5.43 -4.38
CA ALA A 38 -23.53 -6.08 -5.18
C ALA A 38 -24.75 -6.49 -4.31
N PRO A 39 -25.91 -6.78 -4.93
CA PRO A 39 -27.12 -7.19 -4.22
C PRO A 39 -26.94 -8.46 -3.35
N ASP A 40 -26.04 -9.36 -3.72
CA ASP A 40 -25.71 -10.58 -2.97
C ASP A 40 -24.79 -10.32 -1.77
N GLY A 41 -24.33 -9.08 -1.58
CA GLY A 41 -23.44 -8.66 -0.50
C GLY A 41 -21.95 -8.75 -0.85
N THR A 42 -21.57 -9.22 -2.03
CA THR A 42 -20.18 -9.21 -2.49
C THR A 42 -19.68 -7.77 -2.56
N SER A 43 -18.52 -7.49 -1.98
CA SER A 43 -17.90 -6.16 -1.96
C SER A 43 -16.63 -6.16 -2.79
N ALA A 44 -16.60 -5.37 -3.86
CA ALA A 44 -15.45 -5.19 -4.73
C ALA A 44 -14.76 -3.85 -4.45
N LEU A 45 -13.43 -3.86 -4.33
CA LEU A 45 -12.64 -2.64 -4.20
C LEU A 45 -12.60 -1.92 -5.55
N VAL A 46 -13.04 -0.66 -5.58
CA VAL A 46 -12.98 0.23 -6.75
C VAL A 46 -11.69 1.04 -6.73
N THR A 47 -11.43 1.76 -5.65
CA THR A 47 -10.21 2.54 -5.46
C THR A 47 -9.97 2.82 -3.98
N ARG A 48 -8.76 3.29 -3.64
CA ARG A 48 -8.38 3.56 -2.25
C ARG A 48 -7.38 4.70 -2.14
N ALA A 49 -7.18 5.20 -0.92
CA ALA A 49 -6.03 5.99 -0.51
C ALA A 49 -5.77 5.82 0.99
N ILE A 50 -4.55 6.14 1.40
CA ILE A 50 -4.13 6.18 2.80
C ILE A 50 -3.53 7.56 3.05
N LEU A 51 -3.99 8.23 4.09
CA LEU A 51 -3.45 9.51 4.52
C LEU A 51 -2.94 9.40 5.96
N ASN A 52 -1.66 9.75 6.17
CA ASN A 52 -1.19 10.09 7.49
C ASN A 52 -1.79 11.47 7.86
N LEU A 53 -2.61 11.50 8.90
CA LEU A 53 -3.35 12.70 9.28
C LEU A 53 -2.47 13.84 9.80
N THR A 54 -1.23 13.56 10.16
CA THR A 54 -0.24 14.60 10.47
C THR A 54 0.15 15.42 9.23
N HIS A 55 -0.02 14.84 8.03
CA HIS A 55 0.22 15.48 6.73
C HIS A 55 -1.03 16.14 6.13
N ARG A 56 -2.11 16.32 6.90
CA ARG A 56 -3.40 16.86 6.44
C ARG A 56 -3.31 18.21 5.74
N SER A 57 -2.34 19.06 6.11
CA SER A 57 -2.16 20.40 5.56
C SER A 57 -0.90 20.52 4.70
N SER A 58 0.14 19.71 4.97
CA SER A 58 1.42 19.77 4.26
C SER A 58 2.20 18.46 4.43
N HIS A 59 2.80 17.97 3.34
CA HIS A 59 3.75 16.87 3.39
C HIS A 59 5.15 17.30 3.83
N GLU A 60 5.50 18.57 3.62
CA GLU A 60 6.81 19.14 4.01
C GLU A 60 6.86 19.55 5.47
N ARG A 61 5.71 19.92 6.03
CA ARG A 61 5.57 20.42 7.40
C ARG A 61 4.41 19.71 8.09
N PRO A 62 4.61 18.43 8.43
CA PRO A 62 3.59 17.67 9.15
C PRO A 62 3.40 18.26 10.55
N GLU A 63 2.17 18.21 11.04
CA GLU A 63 1.78 18.69 12.35
C GLU A 63 1.04 17.61 13.13
N PRO A 64 1.33 17.42 14.44
CA PRO A 64 0.60 16.46 15.24
C PRO A 64 -0.90 16.80 15.26
N LEU A 65 -1.70 15.76 15.45
CA LEU A 65 -3.12 15.92 15.68
C LEU A 65 -3.35 16.49 17.10
N PRO A 66 -4.25 17.45 17.27
CA PRO A 66 -4.72 17.85 18.60
C PRO A 66 -5.57 16.71 19.16
N ALA A 67 -5.06 16.00 20.17
CA ALA A 67 -5.73 14.84 20.75
C ALA A 67 -7.10 15.23 21.35
N GLY A 68 -8.14 14.52 20.94
CA GLY A 68 -9.52 14.78 21.42
C GLY A 68 -10.24 15.94 20.72
N GLU A 69 -9.60 16.66 19.81
CA GLU A 69 -10.23 17.75 19.09
C GLU A 69 -10.55 17.37 17.63
N PRO A 70 -11.68 17.84 17.06
CA PRO A 70 -12.02 17.56 15.69
C PRO A 70 -11.15 18.36 14.71
N VAL A 71 -10.64 17.68 13.69
CA VAL A 71 -9.93 18.28 12.55
C VAL A 71 -10.63 17.94 11.25
N ARG A 72 -10.61 18.87 10.29
CA ARG A 72 -11.09 18.63 8.93
C ARG A 72 -9.95 18.19 8.06
N VAL A 73 -10.19 17.14 7.26
CA VAL A 73 -9.23 16.62 6.29
C VAL A 73 -9.94 16.39 4.95
N SER A 74 -9.21 16.62 3.86
CA SER A 74 -9.69 16.37 2.51
C SER A 74 -8.56 15.75 1.70
N PHE A 75 -8.81 14.62 1.04
CA PHE A 75 -7.83 13.94 0.21
C PHE A 75 -8.52 13.15 -0.91
N GLU A 76 -7.76 12.93 -1.99
CA GLU A 76 -8.22 12.18 -3.14
C GLU A 76 -7.87 10.70 -2.99
N LEU A 77 -8.75 9.85 -3.51
CA LEU A 77 -8.45 8.44 -3.77
C LEU A 77 -7.69 8.31 -5.08
N ASP A 78 -7.11 7.15 -5.33
CA ASP A 78 -6.45 6.88 -6.61
C ASP A 78 -7.44 7.02 -7.77
N ALA A 79 -6.92 7.48 -8.92
CA ALA A 79 -7.73 7.67 -10.11
C ALA A 79 -8.34 6.34 -10.57
N THR A 80 -9.62 6.39 -10.93
CA THR A 80 -10.37 5.23 -11.38
C THR A 80 -11.37 5.60 -12.48
N ALA A 81 -11.78 4.60 -13.27
CA ALA A 81 -12.95 4.63 -14.12
C ALA A 81 -13.81 3.42 -13.76
N TYR A 82 -15.05 3.64 -13.34
CA TYR A 82 -15.90 2.58 -12.84
C TYR A 82 -17.38 2.90 -13.05
N VAL A 83 -18.18 1.86 -13.27
CA VAL A 83 -19.65 1.96 -13.39
C VAL A 83 -20.28 1.23 -12.20
N PHE A 84 -21.05 1.95 -11.41
CA PHE A 84 -21.92 1.37 -10.39
C PHE A 84 -23.27 1.03 -11.00
N GLU A 85 -23.69 -0.22 -10.93
CA GLU A 85 -24.94 -0.71 -11.48
C GLU A 85 -26.15 -0.41 -10.57
N PRO A 86 -27.37 -0.25 -11.14
CA PRO A 86 -28.59 -0.13 -10.36
C PRO A 86 -28.79 -1.33 -9.43
N GLY A 87 -29.19 -1.07 -8.17
CA GLY A 87 -29.36 -2.10 -7.16
C GLY A 87 -28.12 -2.41 -6.33
N HIS A 88 -26.94 -1.94 -6.76
CA HIS A 88 -25.72 -1.96 -5.98
C HIS A 88 -25.70 -0.86 -4.91
N ARG A 89 -24.65 -0.81 -4.12
CA ARG A 89 -24.39 0.26 -3.14
C ARG A 89 -22.97 0.73 -3.27
N VAL A 90 -22.79 2.03 -3.33
CA VAL A 90 -21.49 2.67 -3.12
C VAL A 90 -21.16 2.56 -1.64
N ARG A 91 -19.99 2.02 -1.30
CA ARG A 91 -19.50 1.92 0.08
C ARG A 91 -18.21 2.68 0.24
N LEU A 92 -18.10 3.47 1.30
CA LEU A 92 -16.86 4.03 1.80
C LEU A 92 -16.47 3.33 3.11
N ASP A 93 -15.42 2.53 3.06
CA ASP A 93 -14.82 1.91 4.23
C ASP A 93 -13.67 2.79 4.75
N LEU A 94 -13.70 3.10 6.06
CA LEU A 94 -12.67 3.88 6.73
C LEU A 94 -12.06 3.05 7.86
N ALA A 95 -10.73 3.02 7.91
CA ALA A 95 -9.99 2.30 8.95
C ALA A 95 -8.79 3.11 9.45
N PRO A 96 -8.41 2.99 10.75
CA PRO A 96 -7.24 3.65 11.32
C PRO A 96 -5.93 2.94 10.99
N SER A 97 -5.95 1.90 10.18
CA SER A 97 -4.79 1.15 9.71
C SER A 97 -5.12 0.39 8.43
N ASP A 98 -4.11 0.04 7.64
CA ASP A 98 -4.26 -0.81 6.45
C ASP A 98 -3.05 -1.75 6.32
N PHE A 99 -2.80 -2.51 7.36
CA PHE A 99 -1.71 -3.49 7.38
C PHE A 99 -1.99 -4.66 6.40
N PRO A 100 -1.01 -5.05 5.57
CA PRO A 100 0.38 -4.59 5.49
C PRO A 100 0.62 -3.45 4.48
N SER A 101 -0.42 -2.86 3.87
CA SER A 101 -0.28 -1.81 2.86
C SER A 101 0.29 -0.50 3.42
N SER A 102 0.19 -0.29 4.73
CA SER A 102 0.84 0.80 5.45
C SER A 102 1.52 0.29 6.70
N TRP A 103 2.63 0.94 7.06
CA TRP A 103 3.27 0.71 8.35
C TRP A 103 2.32 1.15 9.47
N PRO A 104 2.23 0.40 10.58
CA PRO A 104 1.35 0.74 11.68
C PRO A 104 1.73 2.06 12.36
N PRO A 105 0.75 2.81 12.90
CA PRO A 105 1.02 4.03 13.66
C PRO A 105 1.83 3.71 14.93
N PRO A 106 2.55 4.72 15.49
CA PRO A 106 3.44 4.51 16.65
C PRO A 106 2.70 4.10 17.92
N LEU A 107 1.45 4.53 18.07
CA LEU A 107 0.63 4.27 19.26
C LEU A 107 -0.74 3.71 18.87
N PRO A 108 -1.31 2.83 19.71
CA PRO A 108 -2.70 2.45 19.53
C PRO A 108 -3.62 3.65 19.79
N GLY A 109 -4.56 3.90 18.90
CA GLY A 109 -5.46 5.04 18.99
C GLY A 109 -6.86 4.74 18.47
N VAL A 110 -7.79 5.62 18.82
CA VAL A 110 -9.17 5.61 18.32
C VAL A 110 -9.35 6.81 17.40
N LEU A 111 -9.90 6.52 16.21
CA LEU A 111 -10.29 7.53 15.24
C LEU A 111 -11.82 7.59 15.19
N THR A 112 -12.38 8.74 15.55
CA THR A 112 -13.83 9.00 15.50
C THR A 112 -14.13 9.88 14.29
N VAL A 113 -15.16 9.52 13.51
CA VAL A 113 -15.59 10.27 12.32
C VAL A 113 -16.97 10.90 12.57
N ASP A 114 -17.07 12.22 12.41
CA ASP A 114 -18.37 12.91 12.40
C ASP A 114 -19.04 12.70 11.02
N ARG A 115 -20.02 11.82 10.99
CA ARG A 115 -20.78 11.47 9.78
C ARG A 115 -21.55 12.63 9.17
N ARG A 116 -21.98 13.61 10.00
CA ARG A 116 -22.79 14.73 9.53
C ARG A 116 -21.92 15.83 8.89
N ALA A 117 -20.65 15.88 9.28
CA ALA A 117 -19.68 16.83 8.77
C ALA A 117 -18.65 16.18 7.84
N SER A 118 -19.01 15.03 7.24
CA SER A 118 -18.15 14.28 6.33
C SER A 118 -18.90 13.97 5.03
N ALA A 119 -18.16 13.88 3.92
CA ALA A 119 -18.70 13.63 2.59
C ALA A 119 -17.76 12.77 1.72
N LEU A 120 -18.36 12.04 0.80
CA LEU A 120 -17.69 11.42 -0.34
C LEU A 120 -18.14 12.16 -1.60
N VAL A 121 -17.19 12.68 -2.37
CA VAL A 121 -17.42 13.37 -3.64
C VAL A 121 -16.97 12.47 -4.78
N LEU A 122 -17.90 12.10 -5.66
CA LEU A 122 -17.63 11.23 -6.81
C LEU A 122 -17.52 12.07 -8.09
N PRO A 123 -16.49 11.86 -8.93
CA PRO A 123 -16.36 12.50 -10.23
C PRO A 123 -17.25 11.79 -11.27
N THR A 124 -18.57 12.07 -11.24
CA THR A 124 -19.54 11.47 -12.15
C THR A 124 -19.39 11.99 -13.56
N LEU A 125 -19.62 11.11 -14.55
CA LEU A 125 -19.72 11.48 -15.95
C LEU A 125 -21.19 11.59 -16.35
N ASP A 126 -21.52 12.74 -16.94
CA ASP A 126 -22.84 12.98 -17.52
C ASP A 126 -22.69 13.11 -19.04
N GLY A 127 -23.37 12.24 -19.79
CA GLY A 127 -23.43 12.30 -21.24
C GLY A 127 -22.62 11.24 -21.99
N PRO A 128 -22.74 11.22 -23.33
CA PRO A 128 -22.05 10.24 -24.16
C PRO A 128 -20.53 10.46 -24.17
N PRO A 129 -19.71 9.41 -24.40
CA PRO A 129 -18.28 9.53 -24.50
C PRO A 129 -17.84 10.53 -25.56
N VAL A 130 -16.95 11.47 -25.19
CA VAL A 130 -16.53 12.59 -26.04
C VAL A 130 -15.55 12.17 -27.14
N ALA A 131 -14.86 11.03 -26.96
CA ALA A 131 -13.88 10.54 -27.92
C ALA A 131 -13.87 9.01 -28.01
N PRO A 132 -13.50 8.43 -29.15
CA PRO A 132 -13.29 6.99 -29.23
C PRO A 132 -12.14 6.56 -28.33
N PRO A 133 -12.15 5.32 -27.80
CA PRO A 133 -11.05 4.82 -26.98
C PRO A 133 -9.73 4.87 -27.76
N PRO A 134 -8.61 5.22 -27.10
CA PRO A 134 -7.32 5.26 -27.76
C PRO A 134 -6.90 3.86 -28.23
N ALA A 135 -6.35 3.79 -29.44
CA ALA A 135 -5.76 2.57 -29.96
C ALA A 135 -4.32 2.43 -29.44
N PHE A 136 -4.04 1.36 -28.69
CA PHE A 136 -2.69 1.04 -28.27
C PHE A 136 -2.05 0.01 -29.20
N ALA A 137 -0.83 0.29 -29.69
CA ALA A 137 -0.05 -0.73 -30.37
C ALA A 137 0.32 -1.84 -29.38
N ARG A 138 0.09 -3.09 -29.78
CA ARG A 138 0.59 -4.23 -28.98
C ARG A 138 2.11 -4.21 -29.03
N GLY A 139 2.76 -4.02 -27.89
CA GLY A 139 4.20 -4.22 -27.75
C GLY A 139 4.60 -5.67 -28.08
N ALA A 140 5.84 -5.86 -28.52
CA ALA A 140 6.38 -7.22 -28.68
C ALA A 140 6.26 -7.98 -27.35
N PRO A 141 5.83 -9.25 -27.37
CA PRO A 141 5.76 -10.05 -26.16
C PRO A 141 7.17 -10.21 -25.56
N VAL A 142 7.37 -9.72 -24.36
CA VAL A 142 8.55 -10.03 -23.56
C VAL A 142 8.32 -11.44 -23.02
N GLY A 143 9.21 -12.38 -23.35
CA GLY A 143 9.17 -13.74 -22.78
C GLY A 143 9.41 -13.64 -21.27
N ARG A 144 8.35 -13.58 -20.49
CA ARG A 144 8.37 -13.66 -19.03
C ARG A 144 7.85 -15.02 -18.57
N SER A 145 8.61 -15.65 -17.69
CA SER A 145 8.14 -16.81 -16.94
C SER A 145 7.97 -16.37 -15.48
N PRO A 146 6.75 -16.04 -15.05
CA PRO A 146 6.51 -15.68 -13.66
C PRO A 146 6.67 -16.90 -12.77
N GLY A 147 7.38 -16.74 -11.66
CA GLY A 147 7.36 -17.71 -10.57
C GLY A 147 5.99 -17.77 -9.89
N ARG A 148 5.82 -18.76 -9.01
CA ARG A 148 4.61 -18.86 -8.20
C ARG A 148 4.66 -17.78 -7.10
N VAL A 149 3.79 -16.78 -7.20
CA VAL A 149 3.61 -15.79 -6.15
C VAL A 149 2.85 -16.42 -4.98
N ARG A 150 3.36 -16.22 -3.77
CA ARG A 150 2.71 -16.59 -2.52
C ARG A 150 2.55 -15.32 -1.68
N TRP A 151 1.35 -15.13 -1.16
CA TRP A 151 1.02 -14.07 -0.21
C TRP A 151 0.15 -14.69 0.86
N GLU A 152 0.69 -14.83 2.06
CA GLU A 152 0.05 -15.51 3.17
C GLU A 152 -0.07 -14.60 4.38
N ILE A 153 -1.21 -14.67 5.06
CA ILE A 153 -1.46 -13.96 6.31
C ILE A 153 -1.51 -14.99 7.42
N HIS A 154 -0.67 -14.81 8.42
CA HIS A 154 -0.61 -15.63 9.62
C HIS A 154 -1.10 -14.82 10.81
N GLU A 155 -1.94 -15.42 11.66
CA GLU A 155 -2.44 -14.80 12.86
C GLU A 155 -2.22 -15.72 14.05
N ASP A 156 -1.40 -15.26 15.01
CA ASP A 156 -1.30 -15.86 16.33
C ASP A 156 -2.26 -15.14 17.27
N VAL A 157 -3.39 -15.80 17.58
CA VAL A 157 -4.47 -15.25 18.40
C VAL A 157 -4.02 -15.04 19.84
N LEU A 158 -3.16 -15.92 20.37
CA LEU A 158 -2.68 -15.85 21.76
C LEU A 158 -1.63 -14.76 21.94
N ALA A 159 -0.69 -14.67 21.01
CA ALA A 159 0.32 -13.61 20.97
C ALA A 159 -0.24 -12.28 20.48
N ARG A 160 -1.47 -12.25 19.95
CA ARG A 160 -2.09 -11.09 19.28
C ARG A 160 -1.23 -10.53 18.15
N GLU A 161 -0.51 -11.41 17.48
CA GLU A 161 0.40 -11.06 16.40
C GLU A 161 -0.22 -11.38 15.04
N ARG A 162 0.04 -10.50 14.07
CA ARG A 162 -0.25 -10.75 12.66
C ARG A 162 1.03 -10.61 11.86
N ALA A 163 1.31 -11.60 11.01
CA ALA A 163 2.40 -11.59 10.06
C ALA A 163 1.85 -11.74 8.64
N VAL A 164 2.52 -11.11 7.68
CA VAL A 164 2.27 -11.29 6.26
C VAL A 164 3.57 -11.70 5.60
N GLU A 165 3.55 -12.87 4.96
CA GLU A 165 4.66 -13.42 4.20
C GLU A 165 4.41 -13.25 2.70
N ILE A 166 5.42 -12.78 1.98
CA ILE A 166 5.38 -12.57 0.53
C ILE A 166 6.57 -13.28 -0.09
N ASP A 167 6.33 -14.11 -1.11
CA ASP A 167 7.36 -14.72 -1.94
C ASP A 167 6.91 -14.61 -3.41
N HIS A 168 7.66 -13.86 -4.21
CA HIS A 168 7.38 -13.72 -5.65
C HIS A 168 7.88 -14.90 -6.48
N GLY A 169 8.59 -15.87 -5.87
CA GLY A 169 8.99 -17.13 -6.50
C GLY A 169 9.97 -16.98 -7.67
N GLY A 170 10.42 -15.77 -7.92
CA GLY A 170 11.31 -15.43 -9.02
C GLY A 170 10.60 -15.19 -10.36
N VAL A 171 11.09 -14.23 -11.12
CA VAL A 171 10.69 -13.97 -12.51
C VAL A 171 11.93 -14.14 -13.38
N ARG A 172 11.80 -14.87 -14.48
CA ARG A 172 12.84 -14.96 -15.49
C ARG A 172 12.37 -14.28 -16.77
N ALA A 173 13.24 -13.47 -17.35
CA ALA A 173 12.97 -12.80 -18.60
C ALA A 173 14.21 -12.83 -19.50
N ARG A 174 14.00 -12.71 -20.81
CA ARG A 174 15.07 -12.53 -21.79
C ARG A 174 14.83 -11.25 -22.54
N VAL A 175 15.85 -10.38 -22.57
CA VAL A 175 15.84 -9.13 -23.34
C VAL A 175 17.03 -9.16 -24.28
N GLY A 176 16.80 -9.41 -25.57
CA GLY A 176 17.85 -9.67 -26.53
C GLY A 176 18.66 -10.91 -26.19
N THR A 177 19.95 -10.75 -25.93
CA THR A 177 20.89 -11.82 -25.53
C THR A 177 21.07 -11.91 -24.01
N THR A 178 20.47 -11.02 -23.23
CA THR A 178 20.59 -10.97 -21.78
C THR A 178 19.43 -11.72 -21.14
N GLU A 179 19.73 -12.64 -20.25
CA GLU A 179 18.77 -13.28 -19.35
C GLU A 179 18.76 -12.56 -18.02
N THR A 180 17.56 -12.34 -17.47
CA THR A 180 17.39 -11.73 -16.17
C THR A 180 16.60 -12.67 -15.27
N SER A 181 16.99 -12.77 -14.00
CA SER A 181 16.24 -13.46 -12.97
C SER A 181 16.17 -12.56 -11.74
N ASP A 182 14.98 -12.36 -11.22
CA ASP A 182 14.75 -11.62 -9.98
C ASP A 182 13.87 -12.43 -9.03
N ARG A 183 14.17 -12.38 -7.75
CA ARG A 183 13.41 -13.02 -6.68
C ARG A 183 13.31 -12.09 -5.49
N TYR A 184 12.11 -12.00 -4.93
CA TYR A 184 11.82 -11.23 -3.73
C TYR A 184 11.07 -12.11 -2.74
N HIS A 185 11.46 -12.04 -1.49
CA HIS A 185 10.72 -12.64 -0.38
C HIS A 185 10.80 -11.73 0.82
N GLY A 186 9.81 -11.78 1.68
CA GLY A 186 9.80 -10.98 2.89
C GLY A 186 8.67 -11.33 3.82
N GLU A 187 8.81 -10.87 5.03
CA GLU A 187 7.79 -10.96 6.06
C GLU A 187 7.67 -9.62 6.76
N ILE A 188 6.45 -9.21 7.05
CA ILE A 188 6.16 -8.08 7.94
C ILE A 188 5.27 -8.56 9.08
N ARG A 189 5.61 -8.17 10.32
CA ARG A 189 5.02 -8.68 11.55
C ARG A 189 4.72 -7.56 12.52
N VAL A 190 3.52 -7.59 13.12
CA VAL A 190 3.08 -6.60 14.10
C VAL A 190 2.21 -7.23 15.18
N ARG A 191 2.33 -6.75 16.41
CA ARG A 191 1.39 -7.04 17.49
C ARG A 191 0.28 -6.00 17.54
N ARG A 192 -0.96 -6.45 17.74
CA ARG A 192 -2.14 -5.57 17.75
C ARG A 192 -2.15 -4.56 18.90
N ASP A 193 -1.63 -4.96 20.05
CA ASP A 193 -1.56 -4.14 21.26
C ASP A 193 -0.34 -3.22 21.31
N GLU A 194 0.65 -3.46 20.45
CA GLU A 194 1.89 -2.69 20.36
C GLU A 194 2.20 -2.32 18.91
N PRO A 195 1.34 -1.55 18.21
CA PRO A 195 1.50 -1.28 16.77
C PRO A 195 2.79 -0.52 16.45
N GLY A 196 3.34 0.24 17.40
CA GLY A 196 4.63 0.91 17.26
C GLY A 196 5.81 -0.05 17.07
N HIS A 197 5.70 -1.28 17.59
CA HIS A 197 6.71 -2.33 17.45
C HIS A 197 6.38 -3.24 16.26
N CYS A 198 6.85 -2.86 15.09
CA CYS A 198 6.67 -3.62 13.86
C CYS A 198 8.03 -4.02 13.29
N THR A 199 8.11 -5.18 12.68
CA THR A 199 9.34 -5.68 12.05
C THR A 199 9.03 -6.13 10.63
N ALA A 200 9.86 -5.69 9.67
CA ALA A 200 9.89 -6.24 8.33
C ALA A 200 11.27 -6.80 8.02
N THR A 201 11.31 -7.98 7.43
CA THR A 201 12.51 -8.60 6.88
C THR A 201 12.28 -8.88 5.41
N ALA A 202 13.26 -8.62 4.57
CA ALA A 202 13.17 -8.89 3.15
C ALA A 202 14.51 -9.37 2.60
N GLY A 203 14.44 -10.22 1.58
CA GLY A 203 15.56 -10.60 0.75
C GLY A 203 15.21 -10.39 -0.71
N ALA A 204 16.18 -9.92 -1.48
CA ALA A 204 16.08 -9.79 -2.92
C ALA A 204 17.34 -10.35 -3.58
N GLU A 205 17.14 -11.04 -4.70
CA GLU A 205 18.20 -11.54 -5.57
C GLU A 205 17.92 -11.09 -6.99
N LEU A 206 18.92 -10.49 -7.63
CA LEU A 206 18.88 -10.12 -9.02
C LEU A 206 20.08 -10.76 -9.73
N GLU A 207 19.81 -11.51 -10.79
CA GLU A 207 20.84 -12.09 -11.65
C GLU A 207 20.67 -11.60 -13.08
N LEU A 208 21.80 -11.25 -13.71
CA LEU A 208 21.92 -10.88 -15.10
C LEU A 208 22.92 -11.84 -15.76
N GLY A 209 22.48 -12.54 -16.80
CA GLY A 209 23.33 -13.44 -17.59
C GLY A 209 23.43 -12.98 -19.03
N TRP A 210 24.63 -12.94 -19.58
CA TRP A 210 24.91 -12.66 -20.98
C TRP A 210 25.98 -13.65 -21.50
N ARG A 211 26.31 -13.57 -22.79
CA ARG A 211 27.16 -14.58 -23.44
C ARG A 211 28.51 -14.78 -22.76
N GLU A 212 29.13 -13.69 -22.28
CA GLU A 212 30.48 -13.67 -21.75
C GLU A 212 30.55 -13.83 -20.23
N GLY A 213 29.43 -13.71 -19.51
CA GLY A 213 29.45 -13.73 -18.06
C GLY A 213 28.08 -13.60 -17.41
N ARG A 214 28.09 -13.54 -16.10
CA ARG A 214 26.91 -13.24 -15.30
C ARG A 214 27.27 -12.38 -14.09
N ALA A 215 26.36 -11.52 -13.71
CA ALA A 215 26.44 -10.75 -12.47
C ALA A 215 25.23 -11.05 -11.59
N ARG A 216 25.44 -11.08 -10.27
CA ARG A 216 24.38 -11.33 -9.29
C ARG A 216 24.52 -10.36 -8.13
N ALA A 217 23.41 -9.84 -7.67
CA ALA A 217 23.31 -9.05 -6.45
C ALA A 217 22.31 -9.69 -5.49
N GLU A 218 22.70 -9.86 -4.24
CA GLU A 218 21.86 -10.34 -3.15
C GLU A 218 21.75 -9.27 -2.08
N SER A 219 20.54 -8.98 -1.64
CA SER A 219 20.33 -8.05 -0.54
C SER A 219 19.47 -8.65 0.56
N ARG A 220 19.75 -8.23 1.80
CA ARG A 220 18.94 -8.51 2.99
C ARG A 220 18.63 -7.21 3.68
N THR A 221 17.37 -7.01 4.03
CA THR A 221 16.92 -5.81 4.71
C THR A 221 16.15 -6.19 5.96
N VAL A 222 16.44 -5.51 7.06
CA VAL A 222 15.65 -5.56 8.29
C VAL A 222 15.26 -4.15 8.65
N LEU A 223 13.96 -3.88 8.73
CA LEU A 223 13.40 -2.65 9.23
C LEU A 223 12.59 -2.96 10.48
N ARG A 224 12.91 -2.30 11.58
CA ARG A 224 12.16 -2.38 12.84
C ARG A 224 11.72 -0.99 13.25
N SER A 225 10.60 -0.91 13.93
CA SER A 225 10.20 0.33 14.60
C SER A 225 9.95 0.07 16.09
N ASP A 226 10.12 1.11 16.87
CA ASP A 226 9.49 1.36 18.15
C ASP A 226 8.62 2.63 18.04
N PRO A 227 7.94 3.10 19.09
CA PRO A 227 7.11 4.31 19.00
C PRO A 227 7.85 5.58 18.58
N GLU A 228 9.17 5.64 18.75
CA GLU A 228 9.97 6.85 18.54
C GLU A 228 10.88 6.75 17.32
N ARG A 229 11.31 5.55 16.92
CA ARG A 229 12.43 5.35 16.02
C ARG A 229 12.21 4.25 14.98
N TRP A 230 12.93 4.39 13.88
CA TRP A 230 13.17 3.39 12.87
C TRP A 230 14.58 2.85 13.02
N HIS A 231 14.75 1.53 12.93
CA HIS A 231 16.04 0.83 12.95
C HIS A 231 16.15 0.06 11.64
N LEU A 232 17.05 0.50 10.76
CA LEU A 232 17.27 -0.06 9.44
C LEU A 232 18.63 -0.72 9.37
N ALA A 233 18.67 -1.97 8.91
CA ALA A 233 19.89 -2.67 8.52
C ALA A 233 19.73 -3.20 7.10
N ILE A 234 20.72 -2.95 6.24
CA ILE A 234 20.78 -3.46 4.87
C ILE A 234 22.15 -4.11 4.67
N GLU A 235 22.14 -5.29 4.08
CA GLU A 235 23.33 -5.99 3.60
C GLU A 235 23.18 -6.19 2.09
N LEU A 236 24.28 -6.02 1.36
CA LEU A 236 24.37 -6.20 -0.10
C LEU A 236 25.65 -6.95 -0.43
N ASP A 237 25.52 -8.07 -1.13
CA ASP A 237 26.61 -8.81 -1.73
C ASP A 237 26.48 -8.75 -3.26
N VAL A 238 27.60 -8.53 -3.96
CA VAL A 238 27.65 -8.48 -5.43
C VAL A 238 28.69 -9.47 -5.92
N PHE A 239 28.33 -10.22 -6.96
CA PHE A 239 29.13 -11.30 -7.53
C PHE A 239 29.35 -11.08 -9.04
N ASP A 240 30.55 -11.42 -9.51
CA ASP A 240 30.87 -11.65 -10.91
C ASP A 240 31.10 -13.17 -11.08
N GLY A 241 30.18 -13.84 -11.78
CA GLY A 241 30.12 -15.29 -11.74
C GLY A 241 29.88 -15.82 -10.32
N ASP A 242 30.83 -16.58 -9.80
CA ASP A 242 30.80 -17.13 -8.44
C ASP A 242 31.69 -16.32 -7.45
N GLU A 243 32.46 -15.35 -7.94
CA GLU A 243 33.34 -14.52 -7.14
C GLU A 243 32.58 -13.35 -6.53
N ARG A 244 32.64 -13.20 -5.20
CA ARG A 244 32.09 -12.02 -4.51
C ARG A 244 33.04 -10.84 -4.69
N ILE A 245 32.65 -9.87 -5.50
CA ILE A 245 33.44 -8.70 -5.86
C ILE A 245 33.18 -7.48 -4.97
N ALA A 246 32.04 -7.43 -4.29
CA ALA A 246 31.73 -6.36 -3.34
C ALA A 246 30.77 -6.84 -2.26
N ASP A 247 30.90 -6.26 -1.09
CA ASP A 247 29.95 -6.32 0.01
C ASP A 247 29.77 -4.94 0.64
N ARG A 248 28.57 -4.66 1.12
CA ARG A 248 28.24 -3.41 1.79
C ARG A 248 27.24 -3.69 2.90
N ARG A 249 27.38 -2.92 3.98
CA ARG A 249 26.46 -2.95 5.11
C ARG A 249 26.12 -1.54 5.54
N TRP A 250 24.85 -1.29 5.76
CA TRP A 250 24.34 -0.02 6.28
C TRP A 250 23.48 -0.28 7.49
N GLU A 251 23.71 0.50 8.54
CA GLU A 251 22.86 0.55 9.72
C GLU A 251 22.49 2.01 9.98
N ARG A 252 21.22 2.26 10.23
CA ARG A 252 20.69 3.59 10.53
C ARG A 252 19.61 3.50 11.58
N THR A 253 19.63 4.46 12.49
CA THR A 253 18.54 4.72 13.41
C THR A 253 18.03 6.13 13.12
N LEU A 254 16.76 6.27 12.80
CA LEU A 254 16.12 7.51 12.40
C LEU A 254 14.94 7.78 13.33
N PRO A 255 14.63 9.04 13.67
CA PRO A 255 13.41 9.34 14.38
C PRO A 255 12.20 8.99 13.50
N ARG A 256 11.11 8.54 14.11
CA ARG A 256 9.85 8.33 13.37
C ARG A 256 9.19 9.65 13.01
N ASP A 257 9.53 10.67 13.77
CA ASP A 257 8.87 11.98 13.69
C ASP A 257 7.35 11.81 13.54
N LEU A 258 6.58 12.40 12.96
CA LEU A 258 5.13 12.24 12.85
C LEU A 258 4.68 11.12 11.86
N GLN A 259 5.44 10.00 11.84
CA GLN A 259 5.17 8.85 10.94
C GLN A 259 4.50 7.68 11.65
#